data_d12f5933495ede755ada0fe13e4a2c08
#
_entry.id   d12f5933495ede755ada0fe13e4a2c08
#
_cell.length_a   1.000
_cell.length_b   1.000
_cell.length_c   1.000
_cell.angle_alpha   90.00
_cell.angle_beta   90.00
_cell.angle_gamma   90.00
#
_symmetry.space_group_name_H-M   'P 1'
#
loop_
_entity.id
_entity.type
_entity.pdbx_description
1 polymer ?
#
loop_
_entity_poly.entity_id
_entity_poly.type
_entity_poly.pdbx_seq_one_letter_code
_entity_poly.pdbx_strand_id
1 'polypeptide(L)'
;MSNNGLQGAGTINFLSASAISKKLTFLPDSTIGVAQFTNIGSEKGIAVPQVFSEAAFISFLPKKQVLKASAYKNVNLEMFENQCQLNGTVMLSKSGMNGMGQILFNDAVMNSRKYNFTYYDILSDTASFALRNKYVTEGDAPLAIETDGVKSFVSFKDRKGEFNSFGSKRIKFPANVYYCTMDKFFWYMDGESVDFEKNQAKTTTFEAGADLNEPNFFSMDDRQDSLRYRSLSAKYDLKTQTIFCNKVE
;
A
#
# COMPACT_ATOMS: atom_id res chain seq x y z
N MET A 1 -43.84 13.29 -3.42
CA MET A 1 -43.28 12.22 -2.56
C MET A 1 -41.78 12.52 -2.43
N SER A 2 -41.29 12.71 -1.20
CA SER A 2 -39.87 13.00 -1.01
C SER A 2 -39.05 11.71 -1.20
N ASN A 3 -38.06 11.76 -2.09
CA ASN A 3 -37.16 10.62 -2.38
C ASN A 3 -36.15 10.31 -1.26
N ASN A 4 -36.46 10.68 -0.01
CA ASN A 4 -35.51 10.61 1.09
C ASN A 4 -35.36 9.20 1.73
N GLY A 5 -36.01 8.18 1.18
CA GLY A 5 -35.95 6.82 1.70
C GLY A 5 -36.55 6.67 3.11
N LEU A 6 -36.72 5.44 3.56
CA LEU A 6 -37.04 5.12 4.96
C LEU A 6 -35.79 5.26 5.81
N GLN A 7 -35.91 5.88 6.98
CA GLN A 7 -34.79 6.04 7.92
C GLN A 7 -35.04 5.25 9.21
N GLY A 8 -33.96 4.72 9.81
CA GLY A 8 -34.01 4.00 11.07
C GLY A 8 -32.63 3.83 11.69
N ALA A 9 -32.61 3.45 12.96
CA ALA A 9 -31.40 3.02 13.66
C ALA A 9 -31.31 1.50 13.65
N GLY A 10 -30.12 0.95 13.69
CA GLY A 10 -29.93 -0.49 13.77
C GLY A 10 -28.52 -0.97 13.41
N THR A 11 -28.42 -2.28 13.24
CA THR A 11 -27.16 -2.96 12.92
C THR A 11 -27.30 -3.69 11.59
N ILE A 12 -26.30 -3.53 10.72
CA ILE A 12 -26.13 -4.34 9.52
C ILE A 12 -25.08 -5.40 9.85
N ASN A 13 -25.45 -6.67 9.79
CA ASN A 13 -24.53 -7.79 9.90
C ASN A 13 -24.33 -8.44 8.51
N PHE A 14 -23.09 -8.57 8.09
CA PHE A 14 -22.76 -9.19 6.80
C PHE A 14 -21.42 -9.92 6.87
N LEU A 15 -21.43 -11.25 6.69
CA LEU A 15 -20.26 -12.12 6.86
C LEU A 15 -19.60 -11.91 8.24
N SER A 16 -18.32 -11.56 8.25
CA SER A 16 -17.54 -11.26 9.47
C SER A 16 -17.66 -9.79 9.94
N ALA A 17 -18.48 -8.97 9.27
CA ALA A 17 -18.58 -7.55 9.57
C ALA A 17 -19.92 -7.16 10.20
N SER A 18 -19.89 -6.14 11.06
CA SER A 18 -21.05 -5.46 11.61
C SER A 18 -20.90 -3.94 11.47
N ALA A 19 -22.02 -3.26 11.22
CA ALA A 19 -22.09 -1.81 11.16
C ALA A 19 -23.26 -1.32 12.00
N ILE A 20 -22.98 -0.57 13.09
CA ILE A 20 -23.96 -0.07 14.04
C ILE A 20 -24.19 1.42 13.78
N SER A 21 -25.43 1.82 13.50
CA SER A 21 -25.76 3.20 13.16
C SER A 21 -27.01 3.69 13.89
N LYS A 22 -26.96 4.95 14.28
CA LYS A 22 -28.15 5.67 14.81
C LYS A 22 -29.06 6.18 13.69
N LYS A 23 -28.56 6.22 12.45
CA LYS A 23 -29.31 6.73 11.29
C LYS A 23 -28.86 6.02 10.00
N LEU A 24 -29.61 5.02 9.61
CA LEU A 24 -29.52 4.35 8.30
C LEU A 24 -30.61 4.88 7.39
N THR A 25 -30.33 5.03 6.12
CA THR A 25 -31.31 5.32 5.06
C THR A 25 -31.46 4.09 4.19
N PHE A 26 -32.68 3.57 4.13
CA PHE A 26 -33.04 2.42 3.32
C PHE A 26 -33.52 2.87 1.95
N LEU A 27 -32.80 2.48 0.92
CA LEU A 27 -33.12 2.75 -0.48
C LEU A 27 -33.51 1.43 -1.18
N PRO A 28 -34.16 1.45 -2.36
CA PRO A 28 -34.63 0.22 -3.03
C PRO A 28 -33.52 -0.85 -3.25
N ASP A 29 -32.28 -0.43 -3.49
CA ASP A 29 -31.15 -1.33 -3.81
C ASP A 29 -29.98 -1.23 -2.85
N SER A 30 -30.08 -0.38 -1.81
CA SER A 30 -28.97 -0.18 -0.87
C SER A 30 -29.44 0.34 0.48
N THR A 31 -28.62 0.12 1.51
CA THR A 31 -28.76 0.77 2.81
C THR A 31 -27.48 1.57 3.06
N ILE A 32 -27.61 2.84 3.34
CA ILE A 32 -26.49 3.76 3.54
C ILE A 32 -26.58 4.50 4.87
N GLY A 33 -25.44 4.90 5.39
CA GLY A 33 -25.38 5.72 6.60
C GLY A 33 -23.98 5.82 7.17
N VAL A 34 -23.80 6.63 8.20
CA VAL A 34 -22.57 6.65 8.99
C VAL A 34 -22.74 5.71 10.17
N ALA A 35 -21.77 4.81 10.38
CA ALA A 35 -21.85 3.76 11.38
C ALA A 35 -20.48 3.52 12.03
N GLN A 36 -20.50 3.01 13.26
CA GLN A 36 -19.36 2.30 13.79
C GLN A 36 -19.24 0.99 13.03
N PHE A 37 -18.07 0.74 12.43
CA PHE A 37 -17.81 -0.42 11.58
C PHE A 37 -16.79 -1.34 12.23
N THR A 38 -17.08 -2.62 12.26
CA THR A 38 -16.17 -3.65 12.74
C THR A 38 -16.20 -4.84 11.81
N ASN A 39 -15.03 -5.29 11.35
CA ASN A 39 -14.82 -6.62 10.75
C ASN A 39 -13.87 -7.39 11.68
N ILE A 40 -14.33 -8.51 12.23
CA ILE A 40 -13.53 -9.29 13.20
C ILE A 40 -12.35 -10.02 12.56
N GLY A 41 -12.30 -10.06 11.23
CA GLY A 41 -11.30 -10.83 10.49
C GLY A 41 -11.60 -12.32 10.43
N SER A 42 -10.93 -13.01 9.53
CA SER A 42 -10.95 -14.47 9.43
C SER A 42 -9.69 -14.95 8.71
N GLU A 43 -8.99 -15.91 9.28
CA GLU A 43 -7.85 -16.58 8.66
C GLU A 43 -8.29 -17.80 7.85
N LYS A 44 -9.40 -18.45 8.26
CA LYS A 44 -9.93 -19.66 7.62
C LYS A 44 -11.12 -19.34 6.71
N GLY A 45 -11.23 -20.07 5.61
CA GLY A 45 -12.27 -19.85 4.62
C GLY A 45 -12.00 -18.60 3.78
N ILE A 46 -12.83 -17.57 3.90
CA ILE A 46 -12.61 -16.29 3.24
C ILE A 46 -11.66 -15.49 4.14
N ALA A 47 -10.36 -15.48 3.78
CA ALA A 47 -9.36 -14.76 4.54
C ALA A 47 -9.54 -13.24 4.37
N VAL A 48 -9.81 -12.54 5.47
CA VAL A 48 -10.02 -11.09 5.52
C VAL A 48 -9.44 -10.49 6.79
N PRO A 49 -8.88 -9.29 6.77
CA PRO A 49 -8.25 -8.67 7.93
C PRO A 49 -9.28 -8.18 8.94
N GLN A 50 -8.81 -7.91 10.16
CA GLN A 50 -9.56 -7.09 11.10
C GLN A 50 -9.61 -5.65 10.60
N VAL A 51 -10.79 -5.02 10.70
CA VAL A 51 -11.00 -3.61 10.36
C VAL A 51 -11.91 -2.98 11.42
N PHE A 52 -11.52 -1.82 11.90
CA PHE A 52 -12.33 -1.03 12.82
C PHE A 52 -12.41 0.43 12.37
N SER A 53 -13.54 1.08 12.62
CA SER A 53 -13.70 2.52 12.53
C SER A 53 -14.86 2.97 13.43
N GLU A 54 -14.63 4.00 14.22
CA GLU A 54 -15.70 4.61 15.04
C GLU A 54 -16.77 5.28 14.18
N ALA A 55 -16.39 5.79 13.00
CA ALA A 55 -17.30 6.44 12.06
C ALA A 55 -16.86 6.18 10.62
N ALA A 56 -17.52 5.23 9.97
CA ALA A 56 -17.34 4.95 8.55
C ALA A 56 -18.63 5.24 7.77
N PHE A 57 -18.52 5.73 6.55
CA PHE A 57 -19.67 5.77 5.65
C PHE A 57 -19.91 4.37 5.07
N ILE A 58 -21.04 3.80 5.41
CA ILE A 58 -21.44 2.45 5.03
C ILE A 58 -22.36 2.49 3.83
N SER A 59 -22.16 1.57 2.89
CA SER A 59 -23.07 1.28 1.80
C SER A 59 -23.21 -0.24 1.66
N PHE A 60 -24.35 -0.77 2.07
CA PHE A 60 -24.70 -2.17 1.91
C PHE A 60 -25.57 -2.36 0.67
N LEU A 61 -25.16 -3.25 -0.22
CA LEU A 61 -25.84 -3.59 -1.47
C LEU A 61 -26.30 -5.04 -1.39
N PRO A 62 -27.51 -5.34 -0.86
CA PRO A 62 -27.95 -6.70 -0.58
C PRO A 62 -28.04 -7.56 -1.83
N LYS A 63 -28.52 -7.03 -2.96
CA LYS A 63 -28.60 -7.76 -4.22
C LYS A 63 -27.24 -8.17 -4.78
N LYS A 64 -26.19 -7.35 -4.56
CA LYS A 64 -24.81 -7.61 -4.95
C LYS A 64 -24.03 -8.39 -3.90
N GLN A 65 -24.57 -8.53 -2.70
CA GLN A 65 -23.91 -9.12 -1.55
C GLN A 65 -22.54 -8.46 -1.28
N VAL A 66 -22.53 -7.12 -1.19
CA VAL A 66 -21.34 -6.32 -0.95
C VAL A 66 -21.63 -5.30 0.16
N LEU A 67 -20.77 -5.27 1.15
CA LEU A 67 -20.72 -4.23 2.18
C LEU A 67 -19.48 -3.37 1.95
N LYS A 68 -19.68 -2.07 1.76
CA LYS A 68 -18.61 -1.07 1.64
C LYS A 68 -18.52 -0.26 2.92
N ALA A 69 -17.31 -0.02 3.38
CA ALA A 69 -17.01 0.92 4.45
C ALA A 69 -15.93 1.89 3.97
N SER A 70 -16.19 3.17 4.05
CA SER A 70 -15.29 4.24 3.61
C SER A 70 -14.92 5.12 4.79
N ALA A 71 -13.68 5.57 4.83
CA ALA A 71 -13.24 6.61 5.75
C ALA A 71 -14.20 7.80 5.70
N TYR A 72 -14.58 8.35 6.85
CA TYR A 72 -15.55 9.41 6.93
C TYR A 72 -15.03 10.59 7.75
N LYS A 73 -15.08 11.77 7.16
CA LYS A 73 -14.44 12.97 7.70
C LYS A 73 -12.99 12.66 8.08
N ASN A 74 -12.39 12.92 9.03
CA ASN A 74 -10.98 12.63 9.38
C ASN A 74 -10.79 11.30 10.13
N VAL A 75 -11.79 10.39 10.09
CA VAL A 75 -11.71 9.08 10.74
C VAL A 75 -11.33 8.03 9.69
N ASN A 76 -10.14 7.49 9.81
CA ASN A 76 -9.64 6.41 8.95
C ASN A 76 -10.20 5.04 9.38
N LEU A 77 -10.00 4.05 8.53
CA LEU A 77 -10.23 2.65 8.86
C LEU A 77 -8.93 2.08 9.46
N GLU A 78 -8.98 1.65 10.71
CA GLU A 78 -7.89 0.94 11.38
C GLU A 78 -7.91 -0.51 10.95
N MET A 79 -6.76 -1.05 10.51
CA MET A 79 -6.66 -2.40 9.95
C MET A 79 -5.52 -3.18 10.57
N PHE A 80 -5.60 -4.53 10.50
CA PHE A 80 -4.56 -5.45 10.99
C PHE A 80 -4.17 -5.18 12.45
N GLU A 81 -5.17 -5.17 13.36
CA GLU A 81 -4.95 -4.88 14.78
C GLU A 81 -4.28 -3.50 15.00
N ASN A 82 -4.75 -2.49 14.26
CA ASN A 82 -4.24 -1.11 14.27
C ASN A 82 -2.77 -0.96 13.81
N GLN A 83 -2.23 -1.94 13.05
CA GLN A 83 -0.89 -1.82 12.48
C GLN A 83 -0.86 -0.89 11.25
N CYS A 84 -2.01 -0.65 10.61
CA CYS A 84 -2.12 0.36 9.56
C CYS A 84 -3.47 1.07 9.57
N GLN A 85 -3.51 2.21 8.88
CA GLN A 85 -4.71 3.03 8.70
C GLN A 85 -4.98 3.21 7.20
N LEU A 86 -6.22 2.99 6.78
CA LEU A 86 -6.67 3.24 5.42
C LEU A 86 -7.54 4.51 5.39
N ASN A 87 -7.06 5.53 4.71
CA ASN A 87 -7.87 6.64 4.25
C ASN A 87 -8.41 6.29 2.86
N GLY A 88 -9.58 5.64 2.85
CA GLY A 88 -10.12 5.07 1.63
C GLY A 88 -11.35 4.23 1.86
N THR A 89 -11.54 3.21 1.05
CA THR A 89 -12.71 2.33 1.08
C THR A 89 -12.29 0.87 1.10
N VAL A 90 -12.92 0.07 1.96
CA VAL A 90 -12.92 -1.39 1.88
C VAL A 90 -14.25 -1.89 1.35
N MET A 91 -14.22 -3.01 0.63
CA MET A 91 -15.37 -3.71 0.06
C MET A 91 -15.31 -5.18 0.46
N LEU A 92 -16.21 -5.61 1.33
CA LEU A 92 -16.36 -7.00 1.77
C LEU A 92 -17.41 -7.70 0.92
N SER A 93 -17.07 -8.90 0.43
CA SER A 93 -17.96 -9.79 -0.33
C SER A 93 -17.65 -11.25 -0.01
N LYS A 94 -18.40 -12.17 -0.56
CA LYS A 94 -18.13 -13.62 -0.46
C LYS A 94 -16.80 -14.05 -1.11
N SER A 95 -16.20 -13.22 -1.96
CA SER A 95 -14.88 -13.47 -2.57
C SER A 95 -13.71 -12.90 -1.78
N GLY A 96 -13.94 -12.25 -0.64
CA GLY A 96 -12.91 -11.64 0.17
C GLY A 96 -13.10 -10.13 0.35
N MET A 97 -12.03 -9.47 0.79
CA MET A 97 -12.00 -8.03 1.01
C MET A 97 -11.03 -7.36 0.03
N ASN A 98 -11.55 -6.36 -0.67
CA ASN A 98 -10.78 -5.47 -1.55
C ASN A 98 -10.84 -4.04 -1.01
N GLY A 99 -9.96 -3.17 -1.49
CA GLY A 99 -10.01 -1.76 -1.12
C GLY A 99 -9.29 -0.84 -2.08
N MET A 100 -9.36 0.46 -1.79
CA MET A 100 -8.66 1.51 -2.52
C MET A 100 -8.41 2.70 -1.60
N GLY A 101 -7.40 3.48 -1.90
CA GLY A 101 -7.06 4.69 -1.16
C GLY A 101 -5.62 4.73 -0.70
N GLN A 102 -5.36 5.53 0.33
CA GLN A 102 -4.05 5.68 0.95
C GLN A 102 -3.96 4.84 2.22
N ILE A 103 -2.94 4.00 2.29
CA ILE A 103 -2.59 3.23 3.48
C ILE A 103 -1.36 3.84 4.13
N LEU A 104 -1.44 4.04 5.44
CA LEU A 104 -0.38 4.55 6.31
C LEU A 104 0.01 3.43 7.28
N PHE A 105 1.26 3.05 7.32
CA PHE A 105 1.79 2.02 8.23
C PHE A 105 3.26 2.25 8.54
N ASN A 106 3.63 2.25 9.82
CA ASN A 106 4.93 2.71 10.29
C ASN A 106 5.27 4.09 9.66
N ASP A 107 6.42 4.21 8.99
CA ASP A 107 6.86 5.41 8.29
C ASP A 107 6.55 5.39 6.79
N ALA A 108 5.74 4.40 6.34
CA ALA A 108 5.41 4.21 4.93
C ALA A 108 4.02 4.72 4.57
N VAL A 109 3.91 5.21 3.35
CA VAL A 109 2.66 5.60 2.70
C VAL A 109 2.54 4.83 1.40
N MET A 110 1.41 4.17 1.18
CA MET A 110 1.13 3.46 -0.05
C MET A 110 -0.24 3.89 -0.60
N ASN A 111 -0.31 4.17 -1.92
CA ASN A 111 -1.56 4.51 -2.58
C ASN A 111 -1.84 3.53 -3.71
N SER A 112 -3.07 3.02 -3.78
CA SER A 112 -3.53 2.20 -4.88
C SER A 112 -5.02 2.39 -5.15
N ARG A 113 -5.40 2.17 -6.39
CA ARG A 113 -6.81 2.08 -6.80
C ARG A 113 -7.40 0.70 -6.56
N LYS A 114 -6.56 -0.30 -6.24
CA LYS A 114 -7.02 -1.65 -5.98
C LYS A 114 -6.03 -2.38 -5.06
N TYR A 115 -6.50 -2.67 -3.86
CA TYR A 115 -5.89 -3.59 -2.92
C TYR A 115 -6.70 -4.87 -2.84
N ASN A 116 -6.02 -6.00 -2.64
CA ASN A 116 -6.59 -7.24 -2.16
C ASN A 116 -6.04 -7.47 -0.75
N PHE A 117 -6.92 -7.72 0.21
CA PHE A 117 -6.54 -7.94 1.59
C PHE A 117 -6.75 -9.40 1.96
N THR A 118 -5.76 -9.99 2.62
CA THR A 118 -5.91 -11.26 3.34
C THR A 118 -5.93 -10.99 4.84
N TYR A 119 -5.83 -12.03 5.67
CA TYR A 119 -5.85 -11.86 7.11
C TYR A 119 -4.64 -11.07 7.64
N TYR A 120 -3.47 -11.26 7.02
CA TYR A 120 -2.22 -10.58 7.41
C TYR A 120 -1.60 -9.71 6.32
N ASP A 121 -2.10 -9.76 5.08
CA ASP A 121 -1.36 -9.21 3.95
C ASP A 121 -2.16 -8.19 3.15
N ILE A 122 -1.42 -7.26 2.54
CA ILE A 122 -1.89 -6.32 1.54
C ILE A 122 -1.21 -6.65 0.22
N LEU A 123 -2.00 -6.84 -0.83
CA LEU A 123 -1.51 -7.05 -2.20
C LEU A 123 -2.03 -5.93 -3.10
N SER A 124 -1.18 -5.45 -4.00
CA SER A 124 -1.61 -4.55 -5.08
C SER A 124 -0.79 -4.82 -6.33
N ASP A 125 -1.46 -4.86 -7.48
CA ASP A 125 -0.78 -5.00 -8.78
C ASP A 125 -0.11 -3.68 -9.21
N THR A 126 -0.61 -2.54 -8.71
CA THR A 126 -0.03 -1.22 -8.99
C THR A 126 -0.27 -0.30 -7.82
N ALA A 127 0.80 0.14 -7.17
CA ALA A 127 0.76 1.11 -6.08
C ALA A 127 1.89 2.14 -6.23
N SER A 128 1.72 3.34 -5.67
CA SER A 128 2.84 4.19 -5.29
C SER A 128 3.28 3.80 -3.89
N PHE A 129 4.55 3.96 -3.61
CA PHE A 129 5.13 3.70 -2.29
C PHE A 129 6.10 4.82 -1.93
N ALA A 130 5.99 5.32 -0.72
CA ALA A 130 6.91 6.29 -0.16
C ALA A 130 7.27 5.89 1.28
N LEU A 131 8.56 5.91 1.60
CA LEU A 131 9.10 5.63 2.92
C LEU A 131 9.75 6.88 3.48
N ARG A 132 9.31 7.33 4.64
CA ARG A 132 9.96 8.41 5.39
C ARG A 132 11.17 7.89 6.13
N ASN A 133 12.16 8.75 6.30
CA ASN A 133 13.32 8.40 7.11
C ASN A 133 13.06 8.68 8.59
N LYS A 134 12.81 7.63 9.36
CA LYS A 134 12.52 7.70 10.81
C LYS A 134 13.69 8.23 11.67
N TYR A 135 14.90 8.29 11.11
CA TYR A 135 16.09 8.77 11.82
C TYR A 135 16.37 10.27 11.62
N VAL A 136 15.58 10.94 10.77
CA VAL A 136 15.67 12.40 10.57
C VAL A 136 14.59 13.05 11.40
N THR A 137 15.01 13.79 12.45
CA THR A 137 14.11 14.40 13.44
C THR A 137 13.91 15.89 13.23
N GLU A 138 14.72 16.57 12.41
CA GLU A 138 14.64 18.01 12.15
C GLU A 138 14.00 18.30 10.79
N GLY A 139 12.96 19.13 10.81
CA GLY A 139 12.22 19.55 9.62
C GLY A 139 11.21 18.52 9.12
N ASP A 140 10.70 18.73 7.93
CA ASP A 140 9.92 17.71 7.19
C ASP A 140 10.86 16.56 6.87
N ALA A 141 10.73 15.44 7.61
CA ALA A 141 11.60 14.28 7.44
C ALA A 141 11.67 13.90 5.95
N PRO A 142 12.85 13.96 5.30
CA PRO A 142 12.96 13.69 3.88
C PRO A 142 12.53 12.26 3.60
N LEU A 143 11.89 12.06 2.46
CA LEU A 143 11.60 10.72 1.99
C LEU A 143 12.92 9.98 1.73
N ALA A 144 13.06 8.81 2.34
CA ALA A 144 14.16 7.90 2.06
C ALA A 144 14.02 7.29 0.67
N ILE A 145 12.79 6.88 0.32
CA ILE A 145 12.45 6.21 -0.93
C ILE A 145 11.11 6.72 -1.42
N GLU A 146 11.00 6.93 -2.73
CA GLU A 146 9.75 7.22 -3.42
C GLU A 146 9.70 6.47 -4.75
N THR A 147 8.58 5.82 -5.04
CA THR A 147 8.36 5.15 -6.32
C THR A 147 6.89 5.08 -6.69
N ASP A 148 6.62 5.04 -7.99
CA ASP A 148 5.30 4.89 -8.57
C ASP A 148 5.20 3.59 -9.37
N GLY A 149 4.01 2.97 -9.34
CA GLY A 149 3.69 1.86 -10.22
C GLY A 149 4.44 0.58 -9.88
N VAL A 150 4.53 0.21 -8.60
CA VAL A 150 5.08 -1.06 -8.14
C VAL A 150 3.97 -2.08 -7.83
N LYS A 151 4.22 -3.35 -8.14
CA LYS A 151 3.46 -4.45 -7.56
C LYS A 151 3.95 -4.66 -6.14
N SER A 152 3.03 -4.64 -5.18
CA SER A 152 3.37 -4.74 -3.77
C SER A 152 2.76 -5.98 -3.12
N PHE A 153 3.53 -6.57 -2.22
CA PHE A 153 3.11 -7.54 -1.24
C PHE A 153 3.64 -7.09 0.12
N VAL A 154 2.75 -6.82 1.06
CA VAL A 154 3.11 -6.38 2.42
C VAL A 154 2.50 -7.34 3.40
N SER A 155 3.33 -8.00 4.22
CA SER A 155 2.92 -8.93 5.26
C SER A 155 3.17 -8.32 6.65
N PHE A 156 2.10 -8.14 7.41
CA PHE A 156 2.19 -7.69 8.80
C PHE A 156 2.65 -8.83 9.74
N LYS A 157 2.41 -10.08 9.35
CA LYS A 157 2.91 -11.24 10.08
C LYS A 157 4.44 -11.34 10.01
N ASP A 158 5.00 -11.20 8.79
CA ASP A 158 6.43 -11.30 8.55
C ASP A 158 7.15 -9.96 8.72
N ARG A 159 6.39 -8.87 8.98
CA ARG A 159 6.89 -7.50 9.13
C ARG A 159 7.75 -7.06 7.94
N LYS A 160 7.32 -7.41 6.71
CA LYS A 160 8.07 -7.23 5.48
C LYS A 160 7.19 -6.72 4.33
N GLY A 161 7.73 -5.79 3.56
CA GLY A 161 7.22 -5.39 2.25
C GLY A 161 8.11 -5.90 1.12
N GLU A 162 7.51 -6.43 0.08
CA GLU A 162 8.16 -6.82 -1.17
C GLU A 162 7.53 -6.02 -2.31
N PHE A 163 8.38 -5.35 -3.09
CA PHE A 163 7.95 -4.45 -4.14
C PHE A 163 8.67 -4.81 -5.44
N ASN A 164 7.90 -5.06 -6.49
CA ASN A 164 8.42 -5.35 -7.81
C ASN A 164 8.12 -4.18 -8.73
N SER A 165 9.17 -3.56 -9.29
CA SER A 165 9.06 -2.46 -10.24
C SER A 165 8.78 -3.00 -11.65
N PHE A 166 7.96 -2.29 -12.41
CA PHE A 166 7.67 -2.65 -13.80
C PHE A 166 8.46 -1.77 -14.76
N GLY A 167 9.29 -2.43 -15.59
CA GLY A 167 10.02 -1.76 -16.66
C GLY A 167 11.03 -0.73 -16.13
N SER A 168 11.09 0.42 -16.79
CA SER A 168 11.99 1.53 -16.46
C SER A 168 11.46 2.46 -15.35
N LYS A 169 10.59 1.96 -14.46
CA LYS A 169 10.08 2.79 -13.35
C LYS A 169 11.22 3.16 -12.42
N ARG A 170 11.22 4.43 -12.03
CA ARG A 170 12.27 5.00 -11.19
C ARG A 170 11.94 4.80 -9.72
N ILE A 171 12.92 4.34 -8.96
CA ILE A 171 12.93 4.36 -7.50
C ILE A 171 13.84 5.52 -7.12
N LYS A 172 13.28 6.56 -6.54
CA LYS A 172 14.01 7.78 -6.17
C LYS A 172 14.49 7.69 -4.73
N PHE A 173 15.66 8.27 -4.48
CA PHE A 173 16.25 8.50 -3.17
C PHE A 173 16.37 10.02 -2.97
N PRO A 174 15.31 10.71 -2.52
CA PRO A 174 15.28 12.16 -2.50
C PRO A 174 16.39 12.80 -1.67
N ALA A 175 16.71 12.21 -0.50
CA ALA A 175 17.79 12.69 0.37
C ALA A 175 19.17 12.60 -0.27
N ASN A 176 19.39 11.67 -1.19
CA ASN A 176 20.67 11.46 -1.88
C ASN A 176 20.74 12.12 -3.25
N VAL A 177 19.64 12.65 -3.75
CA VAL A 177 19.53 13.20 -5.11
C VAL A 177 19.90 12.16 -6.17
N TYR A 178 19.42 10.92 -5.99
CA TYR A 178 19.62 9.78 -6.89
C TYR A 178 18.30 9.11 -7.25
N TYR A 179 18.30 8.38 -8.37
CA TYR A 179 17.27 7.36 -8.64
C TYR A 179 17.92 6.09 -9.20
N CYS A 180 17.20 4.98 -9.08
CA CYS A 180 17.60 3.73 -9.71
C CYS A 180 16.43 3.09 -10.48
N THR A 181 16.76 2.12 -11.35
CA THR A 181 15.83 1.28 -12.11
C THR A 181 15.98 -0.18 -11.73
N MET A 182 16.06 -0.46 -10.43
CA MET A 182 16.08 -1.81 -9.90
C MET A 182 14.73 -2.49 -10.08
N ASP A 183 14.74 -3.82 -10.25
CA ASP A 183 13.52 -4.58 -10.54
C ASP A 183 12.72 -4.91 -9.27
N LYS A 184 13.40 -5.02 -8.14
CA LYS A 184 12.80 -5.46 -6.89
C LYS A 184 13.45 -4.79 -5.68
N PHE A 185 12.65 -4.53 -4.64
CA PHE A 185 13.20 -4.15 -3.34
C PHE A 185 12.40 -4.76 -2.21
N PHE A 186 13.08 -4.90 -1.06
CA PHE A 186 12.55 -5.43 0.18
C PHE A 186 12.71 -4.41 1.28
N TRP A 187 11.62 -4.13 1.96
CA TRP A 187 11.63 -3.31 3.17
C TRP A 187 11.22 -4.14 4.37
N TYR A 188 12.07 -4.14 5.38
CA TYR A 188 11.79 -4.76 6.66
C TYR A 188 11.32 -3.68 7.63
N MET A 189 10.08 -3.77 8.13
CA MET A 189 9.44 -2.72 8.92
C MET A 189 10.21 -2.39 10.21
N ASP A 190 10.85 -3.40 10.81
CA ASP A 190 11.65 -3.27 12.03
C ASP A 190 13.15 -3.07 11.73
N GLY A 191 13.52 -3.11 10.46
CA GLY A 191 14.89 -2.97 9.99
C GLY A 191 15.34 -1.51 9.83
N GLU A 192 16.63 -1.37 9.58
CA GLU A 192 17.30 -0.08 9.37
C GLU A 192 17.72 0.11 7.92
N SER A 193 17.30 -0.81 7.02
CA SER A 193 17.72 -0.79 5.63
C SER A 193 16.62 -1.28 4.69
N VAL A 194 16.81 -0.94 3.42
CA VAL A 194 16.04 -1.45 2.29
C VAL A 194 17.00 -2.10 1.30
N ASP A 195 16.71 -3.33 0.91
CA ASP A 195 17.54 -4.11 -0.01
C ASP A 195 16.96 -4.06 -1.41
N PHE A 196 17.81 -3.87 -2.43
CA PHE A 196 17.45 -3.74 -3.83
C PHE A 196 18.14 -4.81 -4.68
N GLU A 197 17.41 -5.37 -5.63
CA GLU A 197 17.89 -6.43 -6.52
C GLU A 197 17.54 -6.15 -7.98
N LYS A 198 18.47 -6.49 -8.89
CA LYS A 198 18.26 -6.54 -10.31
C LYS A 198 18.04 -8.00 -10.74
N ASN A 199 16.91 -8.30 -11.39
CA ASN A 199 16.64 -9.65 -11.88
C ASN A 199 17.62 -10.04 -12.98
N GLN A 200 18.46 -11.04 -12.71
CA GLN A 200 19.36 -11.61 -13.73
C GLN A 200 18.61 -12.48 -14.76
N ALA A 201 17.40 -12.95 -14.44
CA ALA A 201 16.65 -13.90 -15.26
C ALA A 201 16.01 -13.33 -16.54
N LYS A 202 15.97 -12.01 -16.73
CA LYS A 202 15.50 -11.39 -17.99
C LYS A 202 16.51 -11.49 -19.13
N THR A 203 17.68 -12.07 -18.89
CA THR A 203 18.79 -12.22 -19.86
C THR A 203 18.65 -13.43 -20.80
N THR A 204 17.65 -14.28 -20.64
CA THR A 204 17.53 -15.53 -21.42
C THR A 204 16.44 -15.53 -22.50
N THR A 205 15.64 -14.49 -22.63
CA THR A 205 14.75 -14.33 -23.79
C THR A 205 15.46 -13.48 -24.85
N PHE A 206 15.65 -14.06 -26.01
CA PHE A 206 16.21 -13.49 -27.24
C PHE A 206 15.42 -12.24 -27.73
N GLU A 207 15.42 -11.16 -26.99
CA GLU A 207 15.22 -9.84 -27.55
C GLU A 207 16.61 -9.26 -27.82
N ALA A 208 17.06 -9.46 -29.06
CA ALA A 208 18.27 -8.85 -29.57
C ALA A 208 18.16 -7.33 -29.40
N GLY A 209 18.89 -6.75 -28.43
CA GLY A 209 19.00 -5.30 -28.24
C GLY A 209 18.92 -4.78 -26.83
N ALA A 210 18.59 -5.57 -25.80
CA ALA A 210 18.71 -5.12 -24.42
C ALA A 210 20.21 -5.15 -24.03
N ASP A 211 20.84 -3.98 -23.97
CA ASP A 211 22.22 -3.84 -23.56
C ASP A 211 22.32 -4.22 -22.06
N LEU A 212 22.93 -5.39 -21.81
CA LEU A 212 23.12 -5.94 -20.46
C LEU A 212 24.02 -5.06 -19.58
N ASN A 213 24.64 -4.05 -20.17
CA ASN A 213 25.58 -3.13 -19.55
C ASN A 213 24.96 -1.75 -19.26
N GLU A 214 23.65 -1.55 -19.46
CA GLU A 214 23.04 -0.26 -19.17
C GLU A 214 23.12 0.10 -17.68
N PRO A 215 23.48 1.36 -17.37
CA PRO A 215 23.45 1.87 -16.00
C PRO A 215 22.04 1.74 -15.40
N ASN A 216 21.98 1.49 -14.11
CA ASN A 216 20.72 1.41 -13.38
C ASN A 216 20.68 2.33 -12.14
N PHE A 217 21.74 3.06 -11.84
CA PHE A 217 21.81 4.15 -10.89
C PHE A 217 22.21 5.45 -11.58
N PHE A 218 21.54 6.54 -11.24
CA PHE A 218 21.67 7.82 -11.90
C PHE A 218 21.65 8.95 -10.86
N SER A 219 22.64 9.84 -10.93
CA SER A 219 22.62 11.08 -10.17
C SER A 219 21.61 12.07 -10.76
N MET A 220 20.92 12.82 -9.88
CA MET A 220 20.11 13.97 -10.23
C MET A 220 20.77 15.27 -9.75
N ASP A 221 22.00 15.21 -9.23
CA ASP A 221 22.79 16.37 -8.80
C ASP A 221 23.59 16.89 -10.00
N ASP A 222 23.27 18.13 -10.44
CA ASP A 222 23.92 18.78 -11.60
C ASP A 222 25.45 18.90 -11.40
N ARG A 223 25.95 18.89 -10.16
CA ARG A 223 27.38 18.97 -9.84
C ARG A 223 28.13 17.66 -10.13
N GLN A 224 27.41 16.56 -10.34
CA GLN A 224 27.98 15.24 -10.58
C GLN A 224 28.05 14.88 -12.07
N ASP A 225 27.80 15.83 -12.97
CA ASP A 225 27.93 15.69 -14.43
C ASP A 225 27.26 14.40 -14.98
N SER A 226 26.00 14.17 -14.55
CA SER A 226 25.20 13.02 -14.97
C SER A 226 25.86 11.66 -14.61
N LEU A 227 26.53 11.58 -13.45
CA LEU A 227 27.12 10.35 -12.95
C LEU A 227 26.09 9.20 -12.98
N ARG A 228 26.50 8.11 -13.61
CA ARG A 228 25.68 6.89 -13.74
C ARG A 228 26.57 5.67 -13.61
N TYR A 229 26.02 4.61 -13.03
CA TYR A 229 26.73 3.35 -12.88
C TYR A 229 25.74 2.19 -12.84
N ARG A 230 26.26 0.99 -12.98
CA ARG A 230 25.52 -0.26 -12.89
C ARG A 230 25.83 -0.95 -11.57
N SER A 231 24.80 -1.53 -10.95
CA SER A 231 24.95 -2.43 -9.81
C SER A 231 23.90 -3.53 -9.87
N LEU A 232 24.26 -4.75 -9.46
CA LEU A 232 23.32 -5.89 -9.44
C LEU A 232 22.49 -5.92 -8.18
N SER A 233 23.01 -5.37 -7.08
CA SER A 233 22.29 -5.24 -5.81
C SER A 233 22.75 -4.01 -5.06
N ALA A 234 21.86 -3.43 -4.31
CA ALA A 234 22.18 -2.30 -3.44
C ALA A 234 21.44 -2.42 -2.11
N LYS A 235 21.96 -1.75 -1.10
CA LYS A 235 21.37 -1.61 0.21
C LYS A 235 21.33 -0.14 0.58
N TYR A 236 20.15 0.38 0.92
CA TYR A 236 20.00 1.71 1.47
C TYR A 236 19.93 1.62 3.00
N ASP A 237 20.90 2.23 3.66
CA ASP A 237 20.92 2.35 5.11
C ASP A 237 20.18 3.62 5.53
N LEU A 238 19.11 3.47 6.31
CA LEU A 238 18.24 4.56 6.72
C LEU A 238 18.90 5.49 7.75
N LYS A 239 19.81 4.96 8.61
CA LYS A 239 20.51 5.74 9.64
C LYS A 239 21.54 6.68 9.04
N THR A 240 22.39 6.11 8.19
CA THR A 240 23.49 6.86 7.55
C THR A 240 23.08 7.55 6.27
N GLN A 241 21.87 7.28 5.77
CA GLN A 241 21.35 7.75 4.48
C GLN A 241 22.31 7.40 3.33
N THR A 242 22.93 6.23 3.39
CA THR A 242 23.94 5.79 2.43
C THR A 242 23.44 4.66 1.55
N ILE A 243 23.68 4.76 0.25
CA ILE A 243 23.43 3.70 -0.70
C ILE A 243 24.72 2.91 -0.88
N PHE A 244 24.71 1.65 -0.44
CA PHE A 244 25.80 0.70 -0.66
C PHE A 244 25.48 -0.14 -1.89
N CYS A 245 26.28 0.00 -2.95
CA CYS A 245 26.13 -0.75 -4.19
C CYS A 245 27.16 -1.87 -4.28
N ASN A 246 26.75 -3.05 -4.69
CA ASN A 246 27.63 -4.21 -4.87
C ASN A 246 27.90 -4.46 -6.36
N LYS A 247 29.18 -4.80 -6.70
CA LYS A 247 29.61 -5.07 -8.07
C LYS A 247 29.26 -3.90 -9.00
N VAL A 248 29.87 -2.76 -8.72
CA VAL A 248 29.71 -1.53 -9.50
C VAL A 248 30.59 -1.60 -10.74
N GLU A 249 30.00 -1.29 -11.91
CA GLU A 249 30.64 -1.17 -13.22
C GLU A 249 30.32 0.18 -13.86
#